data_79b3ce06727c99954fc7580421ac0938
#
_entry.id   79b3ce06727c99954fc7580421ac0938
#
_cell.length_a   1.000
_cell.length_b   1.000
_cell.length_c   1.000
_cell.angle_alpha   90.00
_cell.angle_beta   90.00
_cell.angle_gamma   90.00
#
_symmetry.space_group_name_H-M   'P 1'
#
loop_
_entity.id
_entity.type
_entity.pdbx_description
1 polymer ?
#
loop_
_entity_poly.entity_id
_entity_poly.type
_entity_poly.pdbx_seq_one_letter_code
_entity_poly.pdbx_strand_id
1 'polypeptide(L)'
;MGKSLNGKELGKGLSQRKDGLYQGRFVNRFGKKQTVYAKTLNEVRQKLRNEQYEDEKALNVVAKDVTLDEWYEIWMDTCKKNCRDSTKETYAGHYRRIQKALGWRKLTSLNLLIMQQAINELETDNERKNSKKILVDMLEKAIDSDLLIKNSAKQINTVISKEVKKERRVLTVGETELFFSYAKDTFYYNLYVVAIDTGMRIGELMGLQWSDVDFEKKVVHVRRSLCYFRKDGKYVFEWHDTKTHNSKRTIPLTTRAMEALKKQRVRGQEILLKNAQTAQDEYKNLVFVTRNNRPTQQFIVQELSLIHISEPTRPLYI
;
A
#
# COMPACT_ATOMS: atom_id res chain seq x y z
N MET A 1 -0.23 49.57 -28.52
CA MET A 1 0.75 48.53 -28.30
C MET A 1 1.84 48.99 -27.38
N GLY A 2 2.43 48.12 -26.53
CA GLY A 2 3.51 48.56 -25.66
C GLY A 2 4.82 48.72 -26.42
N LYS A 3 5.61 49.72 -26.00
CA LYS A 3 6.89 50.07 -26.68
C LYS A 3 8.08 49.83 -25.74
N SER A 4 9.26 49.60 -26.28
CA SER A 4 10.54 49.63 -25.57
C SER A 4 10.95 51.07 -25.28
N LEU A 5 11.99 51.25 -24.44
CA LEU A 5 12.59 52.59 -24.19
C LEU A 5 13.12 53.24 -25.47
N ASN A 6 13.50 52.42 -26.45
CA ASN A 6 13.99 52.88 -27.77
C ASN A 6 12.86 53.01 -28.80
N GLY A 7 11.59 53.04 -28.41
CA GLY A 7 10.45 53.25 -29.26
C GLY A 7 10.00 52.02 -30.08
N LYS A 8 10.69 50.86 -30.02
CA LYS A 8 10.37 49.65 -30.76
C LYS A 8 9.10 48.99 -30.21
N GLU A 9 8.19 48.57 -31.07
CA GLU A 9 6.98 47.83 -30.67
C GLU A 9 7.32 46.42 -30.16
N LEU A 10 6.77 46.06 -29.00
CA LEU A 10 7.05 44.80 -28.31
C LEU A 10 5.94 43.76 -28.45
N GLY A 11 4.75 44.18 -28.87
CA GLY A 11 3.54 43.36 -28.98
C GLY A 11 2.50 43.67 -27.90
N LYS A 12 1.34 43.01 -28.03
CA LYS A 12 0.19 43.22 -27.14
C LYS A 12 0.52 42.75 -25.69
N GLY A 13 0.24 43.61 -24.72
CA GLY A 13 0.48 43.33 -23.32
C GLY A 13 1.93 43.41 -22.82
N LEU A 14 2.90 43.75 -23.69
CA LEU A 14 4.32 43.88 -23.38
C LEU A 14 4.76 45.36 -23.39
N SER A 15 5.59 45.74 -22.42
CA SER A 15 6.20 47.05 -22.37
C SER A 15 7.53 47.00 -21.61
N GLN A 16 8.39 48.00 -21.80
CA GLN A 16 9.64 48.16 -21.05
C GLN A 16 9.48 49.32 -20.07
N ARG A 17 9.89 49.10 -18.83
CA ARG A 17 9.88 50.11 -17.75
C ARG A 17 11.13 51.00 -17.83
N LYS A 18 11.08 52.15 -17.16
CA LYS A 18 12.19 53.08 -17.06
C LYS A 18 13.45 52.51 -16.39
N ASP A 19 13.28 51.50 -15.54
CA ASP A 19 14.34 50.71 -14.88
C ASP A 19 15.00 49.65 -15.77
N GLY A 20 14.59 49.59 -17.06
CA GLY A 20 15.10 48.63 -18.03
C GLY A 20 14.44 47.29 -18.05
N LEU A 21 13.63 46.92 -17.04
CA LEU A 21 12.92 45.64 -16.99
C LEU A 21 11.77 45.58 -18.00
N TYR A 22 11.59 44.42 -18.62
CA TYR A 22 10.41 44.13 -19.42
C TYR A 22 9.29 43.68 -18.55
N GLN A 23 8.08 44.11 -18.86
CA GLN A 23 6.86 43.68 -18.20
C GLN A 23 5.85 43.15 -19.21
N GLY A 24 5.15 42.03 -18.82
CA GLY A 24 4.04 41.47 -19.57
C GLY A 24 2.78 41.54 -18.73
N ARG A 25 1.62 41.95 -19.29
CA ARG A 25 0.35 42.07 -18.63
C ARG A 25 -0.71 41.27 -19.37
N PHE A 26 -1.54 40.56 -18.60
CA PHE A 26 -2.74 39.92 -19.12
C PHE A 26 -3.87 40.03 -18.08
N VAL A 27 -5.08 39.74 -18.50
CA VAL A 27 -6.25 39.66 -17.62
C VAL A 27 -6.52 38.18 -17.40
N ASN A 28 -6.52 37.74 -16.14
CA ASN A 28 -6.80 36.37 -15.81
C ASN A 28 -8.31 36.06 -15.92
N ARG A 29 -8.68 34.77 -15.85
CA ARG A 29 -10.08 34.27 -15.90
C ARG A 29 -11.02 34.90 -14.88
N PHE A 30 -10.51 35.46 -13.78
CA PHE A 30 -11.29 36.17 -12.78
C PHE A 30 -11.41 37.68 -13.07
N GLY A 31 -10.99 38.18 -14.21
CA GLY A 31 -11.02 39.58 -14.57
C GLY A 31 -9.92 40.43 -13.93
N LYS A 32 -8.99 39.85 -13.18
CA LYS A 32 -7.89 40.58 -12.52
C LYS A 32 -6.68 40.71 -13.46
N LYS A 33 -6.07 41.91 -13.45
CA LYS A 33 -4.86 42.20 -14.19
C LYS A 33 -3.66 41.54 -13.48
N GLN A 34 -2.95 40.69 -14.21
CA GLN A 34 -1.68 40.07 -13.80
C GLN A 34 -0.51 40.71 -14.53
N THR A 35 0.65 40.79 -13.87
CA THR A 35 1.86 41.38 -14.45
C THR A 35 3.08 40.53 -14.13
N VAL A 36 3.85 40.16 -15.13
CA VAL A 36 5.14 39.44 -15.02
C VAL A 36 6.30 40.34 -15.41
N TYR A 37 7.46 40.11 -14.81
CA TYR A 37 8.67 40.91 -15.06
C TYR A 37 9.83 39.99 -15.40
N ALA A 38 10.71 40.49 -16.30
CA ALA A 38 11.98 39.82 -16.62
C ALA A 38 13.05 40.84 -17.13
N LYS A 39 14.30 40.43 -17.11
CA LYS A 39 15.41 41.25 -17.60
C LYS A 39 15.47 41.30 -19.11
N THR A 40 15.01 40.28 -19.81
CA THR A 40 15.01 40.20 -21.25
C THR A 40 13.63 40.06 -21.85
N LEU A 41 13.46 40.48 -23.11
CA LEU A 41 12.18 40.39 -23.82
C LEU A 41 11.75 38.93 -24.03
N ASN A 42 12.70 38.01 -24.26
CA ASN A 42 12.38 36.59 -24.45
C ASN A 42 11.90 35.96 -23.18
N GLU A 43 12.54 36.25 -22.06
CA GLU A 43 12.09 35.75 -20.74
C GLU A 43 10.71 36.24 -20.35
N VAL A 44 10.39 37.53 -20.56
CA VAL A 44 9.07 38.04 -20.23
C VAL A 44 7.97 37.43 -21.12
N ARG A 45 8.27 37.17 -22.39
CA ARG A 45 7.36 36.48 -23.30
C ARG A 45 7.09 35.03 -22.86
N GLN A 46 8.16 34.36 -22.45
CA GLN A 46 8.03 32.97 -21.95
C GLN A 46 7.24 32.91 -20.65
N LYS A 47 7.56 33.78 -19.68
CA LYS A 47 6.81 33.90 -18.43
C LYS A 47 5.34 34.25 -18.68
N LEU A 48 5.05 35.21 -19.55
CA LEU A 48 3.68 35.61 -19.88
C LEU A 48 2.89 34.47 -20.50
N ARG A 49 3.48 33.70 -21.43
CA ARG A 49 2.85 32.50 -21.99
C ARG A 49 2.58 31.43 -20.96
N ASN A 50 3.52 31.20 -20.06
CA ASN A 50 3.35 30.20 -19.01
C ASN A 50 2.22 30.60 -18.06
N GLU A 51 2.19 31.85 -17.57
CA GLU A 51 1.14 32.36 -16.69
C GLU A 51 -0.25 32.34 -17.38
N GLN A 52 -0.34 32.73 -18.66
CA GLN A 52 -1.57 32.63 -19.42
C GLN A 52 -2.02 31.18 -19.61
N TYR A 53 -1.10 30.26 -19.90
CA TYR A 53 -1.40 28.84 -20.04
C TYR A 53 -1.89 28.23 -18.72
N GLU A 54 -1.26 28.59 -17.58
CA GLU A 54 -1.67 28.14 -16.25
C GLU A 54 -3.06 28.68 -15.89
N ASP A 55 -3.35 29.95 -16.22
CA ASP A 55 -4.65 30.57 -16.01
C ASP A 55 -5.74 29.95 -16.90
N GLU A 56 -5.42 29.73 -18.17
CA GLU A 56 -6.32 29.09 -19.15
C GLU A 56 -6.65 27.64 -18.78
N LYS A 57 -5.67 26.91 -18.21
CA LYS A 57 -5.84 25.53 -17.71
C LYS A 57 -6.45 25.46 -16.32
N ALA A 58 -6.89 26.59 -15.75
CA ALA A 58 -7.54 26.66 -14.46
C ALA A 58 -6.68 26.20 -13.27
N LEU A 59 -5.34 26.21 -13.40
CA LEU A 59 -4.45 25.83 -12.31
C LEU A 59 -4.62 26.78 -11.12
N ASN A 60 -5.03 26.24 -10.00
CA ASN A 60 -5.24 27.03 -8.78
C ASN A 60 -3.92 27.68 -8.32
N VAL A 61 -3.96 28.95 -8.00
CA VAL A 61 -2.81 29.71 -7.45
C VAL A 61 -2.29 29.05 -6.15
N VAL A 62 -3.18 28.41 -5.39
CA VAL A 62 -2.87 27.65 -4.18
C VAL A 62 -1.99 26.42 -4.48
N ALA A 63 -2.09 25.86 -5.68
CA ALA A 63 -1.32 24.67 -6.09
C ALA A 63 0.19 24.88 -6.22
N LYS A 64 0.63 26.14 -6.37
CA LYS A 64 2.07 26.43 -6.59
C LYS A 64 2.95 26.14 -5.38
N ASP A 65 2.38 26.07 -4.20
CA ASP A 65 3.12 25.92 -2.94
C ASP A 65 2.89 24.58 -2.22
N VAL A 66 1.93 23.77 -2.64
CA VAL A 66 1.63 22.46 -2.02
C VAL A 66 2.79 21.49 -2.25
N THR A 67 3.35 20.95 -1.17
CA THR A 67 4.37 19.90 -1.20
C THR A 67 3.72 18.52 -1.41
N LEU A 68 4.54 17.52 -1.78
CA LEU A 68 4.04 16.16 -1.91
C LEU A 68 3.60 15.57 -0.56
N ASP A 69 4.24 15.96 0.57
CA ASP A 69 3.82 15.55 1.91
C ASP A 69 2.43 16.11 2.25
N GLU A 70 2.22 17.40 2.06
CA GLU A 70 0.91 18.02 2.30
C GLU A 70 -0.19 17.41 1.40
N TRP A 71 0.15 17.15 0.14
CA TRP A 71 -0.77 16.49 -0.77
C TRP A 71 -1.08 15.04 -0.37
N TYR A 72 -0.07 14.32 0.12
CA TYR A 72 -0.26 12.95 0.62
C TYR A 72 -1.28 12.90 1.75
N GLU A 73 -1.19 13.80 2.73
CA GLU A 73 -2.17 13.87 3.84
C GLU A 73 -3.59 14.18 3.32
N ILE A 74 -3.73 15.17 2.44
CA ILE A 74 -5.03 15.51 1.83
C ILE A 74 -5.59 14.31 1.04
N TRP A 75 -4.74 13.64 0.25
CA TRP A 75 -5.13 12.48 -0.54
C TRP A 75 -5.57 11.30 0.32
N MET A 76 -4.87 11.05 1.44
CA MET A 76 -5.24 10.00 2.39
C MET A 76 -6.59 10.30 3.06
N ASP A 77 -6.79 11.52 3.51
CA ASP A 77 -8.00 11.91 4.24
C ASP A 77 -9.25 12.02 3.35
N THR A 78 -9.06 12.42 2.10
CA THR A 78 -10.18 12.64 1.17
C THR A 78 -10.41 11.44 0.27
N CYS A 79 -9.38 11.03 -0.51
CA CYS A 79 -9.53 10.00 -1.54
C CYS A 79 -9.45 8.58 -0.98
N LYS A 80 -8.78 8.36 0.17
CA LYS A 80 -8.60 7.05 0.80
C LYS A 80 -9.33 6.90 2.13
N LYS A 81 -10.20 7.85 2.48
CA LYS A 81 -10.97 7.84 3.73
C LYS A 81 -11.67 6.51 3.99
N ASN A 82 -12.31 5.94 2.98
CA ASN A 82 -13.09 4.70 3.07
C ASN A 82 -12.25 3.42 2.87
N CYS A 83 -10.92 3.53 2.73
CA CYS A 83 -10.05 2.37 2.68
C CYS A 83 -9.92 1.74 4.06
N ARG A 84 -9.73 0.41 4.10
CA ARG A 84 -9.43 -0.32 5.34
C ARG A 84 -8.10 0.17 5.93
N ASP A 85 -7.98 0.17 7.24
CA ASP A 85 -6.76 0.65 7.93
C ASP A 85 -5.51 -0.12 7.50
N SER A 86 -5.60 -1.43 7.31
CA SER A 86 -4.51 -2.24 6.74
C SER A 86 -4.07 -1.80 5.33
N THR A 87 -5.01 -1.28 4.52
CA THR A 87 -4.71 -0.72 3.19
C THR A 87 -4.05 0.64 3.32
N LYS A 88 -4.54 1.49 4.22
CA LYS A 88 -3.93 2.79 4.52
C LYS A 88 -2.49 2.64 5.00
N GLU A 89 -2.23 1.68 5.91
CA GLU A 89 -0.86 1.40 6.37
C GLU A 89 0.04 0.87 5.24
N THR A 90 -0.50 0.08 4.31
CA THR A 90 0.23 -0.33 3.10
C THR A 90 0.62 0.87 2.25
N TYR A 91 -0.28 1.82 2.03
CA TYR A 91 0.02 3.08 1.34
C TYR A 91 1.07 3.90 2.08
N ALA A 92 0.91 4.06 3.40
CA ALA A 92 1.88 4.76 4.23
C ALA A 92 3.27 4.10 4.17
N GLY A 93 3.34 2.77 4.20
CA GLY A 93 4.59 2.03 4.06
C GLY A 93 5.30 2.29 2.73
N HIS A 94 4.56 2.33 1.63
CA HIS A 94 5.14 2.63 0.31
C HIS A 94 5.50 4.11 0.16
N TYR A 95 4.70 5.02 0.72
CA TYR A 95 5.00 6.45 0.70
C TYR A 95 6.27 6.79 1.50
N ARG A 96 6.42 6.25 2.72
CA ARG A 96 7.61 6.45 3.57
C ARG A 96 8.93 6.15 2.85
N ARG A 97 8.95 5.21 1.90
CA ARG A 97 10.16 4.86 1.13
C ARG A 97 10.63 5.98 0.21
N ILE A 98 9.72 6.78 -0.30
CA ILE A 98 10.01 7.89 -1.23
C ILE A 98 9.90 9.26 -0.57
N GLN A 99 9.34 9.32 0.64
CA GLN A 99 9.06 10.55 1.37
C GLN A 99 10.30 11.41 1.57
N LYS A 100 11.42 10.80 2.00
CA LYS A 100 12.69 11.51 2.22
C LYS A 100 13.19 12.22 0.96
N ALA A 101 13.03 11.61 -0.20
CA ALA A 101 13.50 12.14 -1.47
C ALA A 101 12.53 13.14 -2.11
N LEU A 102 11.21 12.92 -1.96
CA LEU A 102 10.19 13.64 -2.72
C LEU A 102 9.24 14.47 -1.85
N GLY A 103 9.00 14.11 -0.58
CA GLY A 103 7.94 14.66 0.27
C GLY A 103 7.95 16.18 0.41
N TRP A 104 9.12 16.76 0.66
CA TRP A 104 9.34 18.19 0.81
C TRP A 104 9.24 19.00 -0.49
N ARG A 105 9.21 18.33 -1.65
CA ARG A 105 9.17 18.99 -2.95
C ARG A 105 7.78 19.46 -3.30
N LYS A 106 7.67 20.65 -3.90
CA LYS A 106 6.40 21.16 -4.43
C LYS A 106 5.91 20.25 -5.58
N LEU A 107 4.62 20.01 -5.66
CA LEU A 107 3.99 19.18 -6.72
C LEU A 107 4.42 19.64 -8.12
N THR A 108 4.46 20.96 -8.34
CA THR A 108 4.86 21.57 -9.63
C THR A 108 6.32 21.35 -10.00
N SER A 109 7.19 21.04 -9.03
CA SER A 109 8.62 20.74 -9.26
C SER A 109 8.91 19.27 -9.55
N LEU A 110 7.94 18.38 -9.36
CA LEU A 110 8.09 16.94 -9.57
C LEU A 110 8.12 16.65 -11.08
N ASN A 111 9.31 16.43 -11.60
CA ASN A 111 9.52 15.98 -12.96
C ASN A 111 9.89 14.49 -13.02
N LEU A 112 9.91 13.92 -14.23
CA LEU A 112 10.23 12.51 -14.43
C LEU A 112 11.60 12.12 -13.85
N LEU A 113 12.63 12.94 -14.06
CA LEU A 113 13.99 12.60 -13.61
C LEU A 113 14.09 12.49 -12.10
N ILE A 114 13.55 13.47 -11.38
CA ILE A 114 13.56 13.51 -9.91
C ILE A 114 12.82 12.27 -9.34
N MET A 115 11.63 11.96 -9.87
CA MET A 115 10.85 10.81 -9.43
C MET A 115 11.53 9.49 -9.80
N GLN A 116 12.14 9.40 -10.99
CA GLN A 116 12.89 8.22 -11.42
C GLN A 116 14.08 7.94 -10.52
N GLN A 117 14.84 8.98 -10.13
CA GLN A 117 15.96 8.84 -9.19
C GLN A 117 15.49 8.29 -7.86
N ALA A 118 14.44 8.87 -7.26
CA ALA A 118 13.88 8.40 -6.00
C ALA A 118 13.40 6.93 -6.06
N ILE A 119 12.83 6.50 -7.17
CA ILE A 119 12.41 5.11 -7.37
C ILE A 119 13.61 4.18 -7.58
N ASN A 120 14.68 4.64 -8.25
CA ASN A 120 15.89 3.83 -8.48
C ASN A 120 16.67 3.54 -7.19
N GLU A 121 16.58 4.41 -6.17
CA GLU A 121 17.18 4.23 -4.86
C GLU A 121 16.55 3.10 -4.03
N LEU A 122 15.37 2.62 -4.42
CA LEU A 122 14.69 1.52 -3.72
C LEU A 122 15.35 0.17 -4.04
N GLU A 123 15.42 -0.70 -3.05
CA GLU A 123 16.18 -1.95 -3.14
C GLU A 123 15.55 -2.97 -4.08
N THR A 124 14.23 -3.18 -3.96
CA THR A 124 13.53 -4.26 -4.67
C THR A 124 12.61 -3.74 -5.78
N ASP A 125 12.46 -4.54 -6.85
CA ASP A 125 11.52 -4.23 -7.94
C ASP A 125 10.06 -4.14 -7.44
N ASN A 126 9.72 -4.88 -6.39
CA ASN A 126 8.39 -4.82 -5.79
C ASN A 126 8.15 -3.47 -5.10
N GLU A 127 9.14 -2.94 -4.39
CA GLU A 127 9.07 -1.61 -3.78
C GLU A 127 8.95 -0.53 -4.85
N ARG A 128 9.79 -0.59 -5.90
CA ARG A 128 9.73 0.34 -7.04
C ARG A 128 8.34 0.38 -7.67
N LYS A 129 7.78 -0.79 -7.97
CA LYS A 129 6.44 -0.92 -8.58
C LYS A 129 5.34 -0.36 -7.70
N ASN A 130 5.36 -0.68 -6.40
CA ASN A 130 4.31 -0.23 -5.50
C ASN A 130 4.42 1.26 -5.16
N SER A 131 5.63 1.79 -4.95
CA SER A 131 5.83 3.23 -4.76
C SER A 131 5.47 4.03 -6.02
N LYS A 132 5.80 3.53 -7.23
CA LYS A 132 5.30 4.12 -8.49
C LYS A 132 3.77 4.15 -8.53
N LYS A 133 3.08 3.05 -8.16
CA LYS A 133 1.61 3.00 -8.19
C LYS A 133 1.00 4.10 -7.33
N ILE A 134 1.55 4.32 -6.14
CA ILE A 134 1.07 5.37 -5.24
C ILE A 134 1.33 6.76 -5.83
N LEU A 135 2.54 7.02 -6.32
CA LEU A 135 2.84 8.29 -7.00
C LEU A 135 1.89 8.55 -8.17
N VAL A 136 1.63 7.53 -8.99
CA VAL A 136 0.71 7.66 -10.13
C VAL A 136 -0.69 8.01 -9.66
N ASP A 137 -1.23 7.31 -8.63
CA ASP A 137 -2.57 7.56 -8.11
C ASP A 137 -2.68 8.94 -7.45
N MET A 138 -1.69 9.33 -6.63
CA MET A 138 -1.65 10.67 -6.00
C MET A 138 -1.61 11.80 -7.03
N LEU A 139 -0.73 11.70 -8.03
CA LEU A 139 -0.59 12.74 -9.04
C LEU A 139 -1.75 12.77 -10.04
N GLU A 140 -2.43 11.65 -10.27
CA GLU A 140 -3.69 11.62 -11.03
C GLU A 140 -4.78 12.40 -10.29
N LYS A 141 -4.92 12.17 -8.97
CA LYS A 141 -5.85 12.92 -8.14
C LYS A 141 -5.49 14.40 -8.00
N ALA A 142 -4.20 14.74 -8.07
CA ALA A 142 -3.77 16.13 -8.15
C ALA A 142 -4.20 16.79 -9.47
N ILE A 143 -4.19 16.05 -10.59
CA ILE A 143 -4.74 16.55 -11.87
C ILE A 143 -6.27 16.73 -11.78
N ASP A 144 -6.98 15.72 -11.27
CA ASP A 144 -8.44 15.78 -11.06
C ASP A 144 -8.85 16.96 -10.17
N SER A 145 -7.94 17.45 -9.33
CA SER A 145 -8.12 18.59 -8.41
C SER A 145 -7.52 19.90 -8.94
N ASP A 146 -7.18 19.99 -10.21
CA ASP A 146 -6.58 21.17 -10.86
C ASP A 146 -5.26 21.66 -10.22
N LEU A 147 -4.53 20.76 -9.56
CA LEU A 147 -3.22 21.06 -8.95
C LEU A 147 -2.04 20.80 -9.89
N LEU A 148 -2.24 19.94 -10.90
CA LEU A 148 -1.23 19.57 -11.90
C LEU A 148 -1.85 19.49 -13.30
N ILE A 149 -1.03 19.71 -14.33
CA ILE A 149 -1.45 19.59 -15.74
C ILE A 149 -1.22 18.16 -16.25
N LYS A 150 -0.14 17.50 -15.80
CA LYS A 150 0.25 16.17 -16.29
C LYS A 150 0.85 15.30 -15.18
N ASN A 151 0.69 14.00 -15.33
CA ASN A 151 1.25 13.00 -14.45
C ASN A 151 2.50 12.36 -15.07
N SER A 152 3.66 12.90 -14.76
CA SER A 152 4.94 12.36 -15.25
C SER A 152 5.32 11.02 -14.57
N ALA A 153 4.71 10.66 -13.44
CA ALA A 153 4.98 9.39 -12.77
C ALA A 153 4.55 8.16 -13.60
N LYS A 154 3.62 8.31 -14.53
CA LYS A 154 3.22 7.23 -15.47
C LYS A 154 4.41 6.70 -16.28
N GLN A 155 5.37 7.57 -16.61
CA GLN A 155 6.52 7.26 -17.45
C GLN A 155 7.71 6.66 -16.67
N ILE A 156 7.65 6.58 -15.34
CA ILE A 156 8.71 5.98 -14.52
C ILE A 156 8.93 4.52 -14.95
N ASN A 157 10.20 4.15 -15.14
CA ASN A 157 10.59 2.76 -15.37
C ASN A 157 10.90 2.07 -14.03
N THR A 158 10.30 0.91 -13.79
CA THR A 158 10.49 0.14 -12.55
C THR A 158 11.23 -1.17 -12.75
N VAL A 159 11.57 -1.51 -13.98
CA VAL A 159 12.30 -2.76 -14.29
C VAL A 159 13.79 -2.46 -14.30
N ILE A 160 14.50 -2.89 -13.27
CA ILE A 160 15.96 -2.70 -13.15
C ILE A 160 16.67 -4.06 -13.17
N SER A 161 16.08 -5.08 -12.57
CA SER A 161 16.67 -6.43 -12.56
C SER A 161 16.12 -7.30 -13.67
N LYS A 162 17.01 -8.06 -14.32
CA LYS A 162 16.66 -9.18 -15.20
C LYS A 162 16.46 -10.47 -14.42
N GLU A 163 16.22 -10.40 -13.10
CA GLU A 163 16.01 -11.59 -12.32
C GLU A 163 14.86 -12.40 -12.88
N VAL A 164 15.17 -13.64 -13.24
CA VAL A 164 14.18 -14.64 -13.64
C VAL A 164 13.23 -14.79 -12.46
N LYS A 165 11.95 -14.46 -12.66
CA LYS A 165 10.93 -14.69 -11.65
C LYS A 165 10.97 -16.16 -11.29
N LYS A 166 11.35 -16.49 -10.04
CA LYS A 166 11.22 -17.85 -9.53
C LYS A 166 9.77 -18.27 -9.69
N GLU A 167 9.53 -19.29 -10.48
CA GLU A 167 8.18 -19.86 -10.61
C GLU A 167 7.74 -20.38 -9.24
N ARG A 168 6.52 -20.00 -8.86
CA ARG A 168 5.90 -20.52 -7.64
C ARG A 168 5.50 -21.96 -7.94
N ARG A 169 6.23 -22.92 -7.39
CA ARG A 169 5.88 -24.33 -7.49
C ARG A 169 4.98 -24.78 -6.35
N VAL A 170 4.18 -25.78 -6.62
CA VAL A 170 3.38 -26.50 -5.61
C VAL A 170 4.25 -27.62 -5.04
N LEU A 171 4.10 -27.90 -3.74
CA LEU A 171 4.77 -29.04 -3.12
C LEU A 171 4.30 -30.35 -3.75
N THR A 172 5.22 -31.25 -4.05
CA THR A 172 4.90 -32.62 -4.46
C THR A 172 4.32 -33.41 -3.28
N VAL A 173 3.72 -34.55 -3.55
CA VAL A 173 3.19 -35.45 -2.50
C VAL A 173 4.30 -35.81 -1.51
N GLY A 174 5.48 -36.24 -2.00
CA GLY A 174 6.62 -36.63 -1.15
C GLY A 174 7.16 -35.46 -0.31
N GLU A 175 7.22 -34.24 -0.88
CA GLU A 175 7.62 -33.04 -0.13
C GLU A 175 6.59 -32.70 0.94
N THR A 176 5.31 -32.91 0.67
CA THR A 176 4.24 -32.71 1.65
C THR A 176 4.32 -33.70 2.80
N GLU A 177 4.59 -34.99 2.50
CA GLU A 177 4.80 -36.02 3.51
C GLU A 177 6.04 -35.72 4.37
N LEU A 178 7.14 -35.32 3.74
CA LEU A 178 8.36 -34.93 4.42
C LEU A 178 8.12 -33.72 5.33
N PHE A 179 7.43 -32.71 4.83
CA PHE A 179 7.03 -31.54 5.65
C PHE A 179 6.26 -31.99 6.89
N PHE A 180 5.25 -32.83 6.75
CA PHE A 180 4.48 -33.31 7.88
C PHE A 180 5.29 -34.18 8.86
N SER A 181 6.27 -34.94 8.40
CA SER A 181 7.16 -35.71 9.26
C SER A 181 7.97 -34.83 10.22
N TYR A 182 8.38 -33.63 9.76
CA TYR A 182 9.08 -32.65 10.61
C TYR A 182 8.12 -31.80 11.44
N ALA A 183 6.95 -31.46 10.87
CA ALA A 183 5.97 -30.59 11.55
C ALA A 183 5.20 -31.30 12.66
N LYS A 184 5.15 -32.64 12.72
CA LYS A 184 4.28 -33.45 13.61
C LYS A 184 4.36 -33.10 15.09
N ASP A 185 5.55 -32.72 15.56
CA ASP A 185 5.82 -32.41 16.96
C ASP A 185 5.71 -30.90 17.25
N THR A 186 5.40 -30.08 16.25
CA THR A 186 5.26 -28.65 16.41
C THR A 186 3.90 -28.25 17.00
N PHE A 187 3.87 -27.08 17.65
CA PHE A 187 2.63 -26.53 18.18
C PHE A 187 1.58 -26.28 17.08
N TYR A 188 1.99 -25.96 15.87
CA TYR A 188 1.13 -25.59 14.74
C TYR A 188 0.81 -26.75 13.79
N TYR A 189 1.15 -28.00 14.11
CA TYR A 189 0.87 -29.15 13.25
C TYR A 189 -0.56 -29.20 12.74
N ASN A 190 -1.57 -29.10 13.65
CA ASN A 190 -2.98 -29.15 13.27
C ASN A 190 -3.37 -28.00 12.31
N LEU A 191 -2.76 -26.83 12.49
CA LEU A 191 -2.99 -25.67 11.60
C LEU A 191 -2.46 -25.98 10.19
N TYR A 192 -1.27 -26.56 10.07
CA TYR A 192 -0.70 -26.94 8.76
C TYR A 192 -1.55 -28.00 8.05
N VAL A 193 -2.04 -29.00 8.79
CA VAL A 193 -2.93 -30.02 8.22
C VAL A 193 -4.19 -29.36 7.65
N VAL A 194 -4.86 -28.52 8.43
CA VAL A 194 -6.07 -27.84 7.97
C VAL A 194 -5.78 -26.89 6.82
N ALA A 195 -4.64 -26.17 6.84
CA ALA A 195 -4.24 -25.26 5.77
C ALA A 195 -4.07 -25.98 4.43
N ILE A 196 -3.35 -27.11 4.43
CA ILE A 196 -3.05 -27.88 3.21
C ILE A 196 -4.32 -28.54 2.67
N ASP A 197 -5.14 -29.14 3.56
CA ASP A 197 -6.34 -29.89 3.15
C ASP A 197 -7.49 -28.97 2.68
N THR A 198 -7.53 -27.74 3.16
CA THR A 198 -8.65 -26.80 2.84
C THR A 198 -8.26 -25.71 1.84
N GLY A 199 -6.99 -25.44 1.65
CA GLY A 199 -6.53 -24.30 0.83
C GLY A 199 -7.01 -22.93 1.34
N MET A 200 -7.36 -22.81 2.63
CA MET A 200 -7.74 -21.52 3.22
C MET A 200 -6.55 -20.54 3.21
N ARG A 201 -6.86 -19.27 2.98
CA ARG A 201 -5.85 -18.22 3.12
C ARG A 201 -5.43 -18.08 4.57
N ILE A 202 -4.18 -17.68 4.81
CA ILE A 202 -3.65 -17.57 6.18
C ILE A 202 -4.52 -16.68 7.09
N GLY A 203 -5.01 -15.53 6.61
CA GLY A 203 -5.91 -14.68 7.39
C GLY A 203 -7.27 -15.32 7.69
N GLU A 204 -7.78 -16.18 6.80
CA GLU A 204 -9.00 -16.94 7.01
C GLU A 204 -8.80 -18.02 8.09
N LEU A 205 -7.64 -18.69 8.08
CA LEU A 205 -7.25 -19.64 9.13
C LEU A 205 -7.07 -18.96 10.48
N MET A 206 -6.40 -17.79 10.52
CA MET A 206 -6.24 -17.03 11.77
C MET A 206 -7.56 -16.54 12.33
N GLY A 207 -8.55 -16.24 11.47
CA GLY A 207 -9.87 -15.78 11.85
C GLY A 207 -10.93 -16.90 11.97
N LEU A 208 -10.53 -18.17 11.85
CA LEU A 208 -11.44 -19.30 11.94
C LEU A 208 -11.95 -19.49 13.37
N GLN A 209 -13.26 -19.55 13.54
CA GLN A 209 -13.91 -19.77 14.81
C GLN A 209 -14.56 -21.16 14.89
N TRP A 210 -14.75 -21.69 16.09
CA TRP A 210 -15.41 -22.98 16.29
C TRP A 210 -16.84 -22.99 15.77
N SER A 211 -17.53 -21.86 15.76
CA SER A 211 -18.87 -21.69 15.16
C SER A 211 -18.90 -21.84 13.63
N ASP A 212 -17.73 -21.82 12.99
CA ASP A 212 -17.61 -21.98 11.54
C ASP A 212 -17.33 -23.44 11.13
N VAL A 213 -17.08 -24.34 12.09
CA VAL A 213 -16.78 -25.75 11.87
C VAL A 213 -18.00 -26.61 12.16
N ASP A 214 -18.55 -27.24 11.12
CA ASP A 214 -19.66 -28.20 11.24
C ASP A 214 -19.06 -29.61 11.15
N PHE A 215 -18.97 -30.27 12.32
CA PHE A 215 -18.43 -31.63 12.44
C PHE A 215 -19.40 -32.71 11.93
N GLU A 216 -20.69 -32.45 11.91
CA GLU A 216 -21.70 -33.41 11.42
C GLU A 216 -21.71 -33.44 9.89
N LYS A 217 -21.75 -32.24 9.27
CA LYS A 217 -21.70 -32.09 7.81
C LYS A 217 -20.30 -32.22 7.25
N LYS A 218 -19.26 -32.27 8.10
CA LYS A 218 -17.84 -32.32 7.72
C LYS A 218 -17.44 -31.18 6.81
N VAL A 219 -17.82 -29.95 7.19
CA VAL A 219 -17.51 -28.74 6.41
C VAL A 219 -16.99 -27.62 7.31
N VAL A 220 -16.26 -26.70 6.69
CA VAL A 220 -15.88 -25.42 7.29
C VAL A 220 -16.42 -24.26 6.45
N HIS A 221 -16.97 -23.27 7.13
CA HIS A 221 -17.49 -22.05 6.51
C HIS A 221 -16.47 -20.93 6.61
N VAL A 222 -15.98 -20.45 5.48
CA VAL A 222 -15.11 -19.28 5.43
C VAL A 222 -15.98 -18.03 5.40
N ARG A 223 -15.98 -17.26 6.49
CA ARG A 223 -16.85 -16.08 6.66
C ARG A 223 -16.09 -14.79 6.88
N ARG A 224 -14.89 -14.86 7.46
CA ARG A 224 -14.08 -13.71 7.86
C ARG A 224 -12.60 -14.00 7.77
N SER A 225 -11.80 -12.98 7.96
CA SER A 225 -10.34 -13.10 8.12
C SER A 225 -9.86 -12.24 9.28
N LEU A 226 -8.79 -12.65 9.94
CA LEU A 226 -8.11 -11.86 10.97
C LEU A 226 -6.79 -11.37 10.38
N CYS A 227 -6.61 -10.06 10.37
CA CYS A 227 -5.41 -9.43 9.84
C CYS A 227 -4.57 -8.89 11.00
N TYR A 228 -3.24 -9.04 10.88
CA TYR A 228 -2.27 -8.49 11.84
C TYR A 228 -1.39 -7.49 11.10
N PHE A 229 -1.45 -6.22 11.51
CA PHE A 229 -0.72 -5.15 10.84
C PHE A 229 -0.40 -4.02 11.82
N ARG A 230 0.46 -3.09 11.40
CA ARG A 230 0.85 -1.94 12.21
C ARG A 230 -0.16 -0.80 11.98
N LYS A 231 -0.70 -0.26 13.09
CA LYS A 231 -1.59 0.90 13.10
C LYS A 231 -1.09 1.87 14.17
N ASP A 232 -0.85 3.13 13.81
CA ASP A 232 -0.37 4.17 14.74
C ASP A 232 0.86 3.76 15.56
N GLY A 233 1.81 3.08 14.90
CA GLY A 233 3.04 2.62 15.52
C GLY A 233 2.91 1.31 16.32
N LYS A 234 1.71 0.79 16.58
CA LYS A 234 1.44 -0.44 17.33
C LYS A 234 0.91 -1.54 16.42
N TYR A 235 1.22 -2.78 16.74
CA TYR A 235 0.65 -3.92 16.05
C TYR A 235 -0.73 -4.26 16.62
N VAL A 236 -1.73 -4.42 15.73
CA VAL A 236 -3.11 -4.72 16.09
C VAL A 236 -3.65 -5.88 15.28
N PHE A 237 -4.61 -6.60 15.86
CA PHE A 237 -5.46 -7.54 15.13
C PHE A 237 -6.75 -6.84 14.74
N GLU A 238 -7.19 -7.05 13.50
CA GLU A 238 -8.43 -6.49 13.00
C GLU A 238 -9.22 -7.54 12.23
N TRP A 239 -10.49 -7.66 12.55
CA TRP A 239 -11.43 -8.52 11.85
C TRP A 239 -11.80 -7.91 10.50
N HIS A 240 -11.62 -8.67 9.45
CA HIS A 240 -12.06 -8.28 8.13
C HIS A 240 -13.13 -9.22 7.62
N ASP A 241 -14.23 -8.64 7.13
CA ASP A 241 -15.13 -9.39 6.28
C ASP A 241 -14.43 -9.80 4.98
N THR A 242 -14.86 -10.90 4.40
CA THR A 242 -14.34 -11.34 3.11
C THR A 242 -14.53 -10.23 2.07
N LYS A 243 -13.45 -9.91 1.30
CA LYS A 243 -13.38 -8.76 0.37
C LYS A 243 -14.51 -8.71 -0.68
N THR A 244 -15.06 -9.86 -1.03
CA THR A 244 -16.12 -9.99 -2.05
C THR A 244 -17.13 -11.02 -1.59
N HIS A 245 -18.37 -10.94 -2.09
CA HIS A 245 -19.43 -11.92 -1.82
C HIS A 245 -18.97 -13.35 -2.18
N ASN A 246 -18.17 -13.52 -3.22
CA ASN A 246 -17.60 -14.80 -3.67
C ASN A 246 -16.50 -15.38 -2.73
N SER A 247 -16.06 -14.62 -1.73
CA SER A 247 -15.05 -15.09 -0.77
C SER A 247 -15.69 -15.85 0.40
N LYS A 248 -17.00 -15.71 0.62
CA LYS A 248 -17.75 -16.58 1.53
C LYS A 248 -17.95 -17.91 0.82
N ARG A 249 -17.43 -18.96 1.40
CA ARG A 249 -17.49 -20.31 0.81
C ARG A 249 -17.53 -21.38 1.89
N THR A 250 -18.06 -22.53 1.53
CA THR A 250 -18.03 -23.73 2.36
C THR A 250 -17.03 -24.72 1.73
N ILE A 251 -16.16 -25.27 2.55
CA ILE A 251 -15.12 -26.21 2.12
C ILE A 251 -15.38 -27.55 2.81
N PRO A 252 -15.46 -28.66 2.07
CA PRO A 252 -15.54 -29.99 2.67
C PRO A 252 -14.23 -30.33 3.40
N LEU A 253 -14.33 -30.99 4.54
CA LEU A 253 -13.19 -31.40 5.35
C LEU A 253 -12.84 -32.86 5.06
N THR A 254 -11.54 -33.10 4.83
CA THR A 254 -10.98 -34.45 4.76
C THR A 254 -11.02 -35.11 6.14
N THR A 255 -10.92 -36.45 6.17
CA THR A 255 -10.82 -37.19 7.45
C THR A 255 -9.64 -36.69 8.28
N ARG A 256 -8.50 -36.43 7.63
CA ARG A 256 -7.27 -35.89 8.26
C ARG A 256 -7.51 -34.52 8.88
N ALA A 257 -8.16 -33.60 8.15
CA ALA A 257 -8.49 -32.27 8.66
C ALA A 257 -9.48 -32.34 9.84
N MET A 258 -10.47 -33.24 9.77
CA MET A 258 -11.40 -33.48 10.87
C MET A 258 -10.72 -33.95 12.15
N GLU A 259 -9.80 -34.89 12.04
CA GLU A 259 -9.00 -35.37 13.19
C GLU A 259 -8.11 -34.26 13.76
N ALA A 260 -7.45 -33.49 12.90
CA ALA A 260 -6.65 -32.34 13.31
C ALA A 260 -7.49 -31.31 14.06
N LEU A 261 -8.70 -30.98 13.58
CA LEU A 261 -9.60 -30.06 14.24
C LEU A 261 -10.11 -30.59 15.59
N LYS A 262 -10.41 -31.91 15.71
CA LYS A 262 -10.79 -32.52 17.01
C LYS A 262 -9.63 -32.41 18.02
N LYS A 263 -8.39 -32.74 17.62
CA LYS A 263 -7.19 -32.58 18.45
C LYS A 263 -6.98 -31.12 18.84
N GLN A 264 -7.17 -30.21 17.89
CA GLN A 264 -7.05 -28.77 18.13
C GLN A 264 -8.07 -28.25 19.12
N ARG A 265 -9.30 -28.80 19.11
CA ARG A 265 -10.37 -28.40 20.06
C ARG A 265 -9.98 -28.74 21.50
N VAL A 266 -9.49 -29.95 21.75
CA VAL A 266 -9.00 -30.34 23.07
C VAL A 266 -7.85 -29.42 23.51
N ARG A 267 -6.84 -29.25 22.67
CA ARG A 267 -5.70 -28.34 22.96
C ARG A 267 -6.16 -26.91 23.23
N GLY A 268 -7.10 -26.38 22.43
CA GLY A 268 -7.65 -25.03 22.60
C GLY A 268 -8.37 -24.87 23.96
N GLN A 269 -9.10 -25.87 24.39
CA GLN A 269 -9.76 -25.88 25.70
C GLN A 269 -8.74 -25.89 26.85
N GLU A 270 -7.68 -26.70 26.75
CA GLU A 270 -6.60 -26.72 27.74
C GLU A 270 -5.89 -25.36 27.85
N ILE A 271 -5.60 -24.73 26.70
CA ILE A 271 -4.99 -23.40 26.65
C ILE A 271 -5.91 -22.35 27.26
N LEU A 272 -7.19 -22.39 26.94
CA LEU A 272 -8.19 -21.47 27.48
C LEU A 272 -8.29 -21.59 29.01
N LEU A 273 -8.33 -22.80 29.54
CA LEU A 273 -8.36 -23.05 30.98
C LEU A 273 -7.11 -22.53 31.69
N LYS A 274 -5.92 -22.79 31.12
CA LYS A 274 -4.63 -22.30 31.68
C LYS A 274 -4.53 -20.76 31.67
N ASN A 275 -5.19 -20.10 30.74
CA ASN A 275 -5.13 -18.64 30.57
C ASN A 275 -6.47 -17.95 30.88
N ALA A 276 -7.34 -18.55 31.67
CA ALA A 276 -8.71 -18.07 31.89
C ALA A 276 -8.80 -16.61 32.36
N GLN A 277 -7.82 -16.16 33.18
CA GLN A 277 -7.79 -14.79 33.72
C GLN A 277 -7.31 -13.73 32.70
N THR A 278 -6.55 -14.14 31.66
CA THR A 278 -5.95 -13.22 30.70
C THR A 278 -6.55 -13.35 29.30
N ALA A 279 -7.46 -14.32 29.11
CA ALA A 279 -8.11 -14.57 27.84
C ALA A 279 -9.06 -13.42 27.49
N GLN A 280 -8.88 -12.84 26.30
CA GLN A 280 -9.77 -11.80 25.76
C GLN A 280 -11.03 -12.46 25.18
N ASP A 281 -12.20 -11.99 25.56
CA ASP A 281 -13.50 -12.54 25.14
C ASP A 281 -13.65 -12.58 23.61
N GLU A 282 -13.12 -11.58 22.94
CA GLU A 282 -13.14 -11.48 21.48
C GLU A 282 -12.48 -12.66 20.76
N TYR A 283 -11.46 -13.29 21.39
CA TYR A 283 -10.65 -14.35 20.77
C TYR A 283 -10.89 -15.75 21.35
N LYS A 284 -11.75 -15.90 22.36
CA LYS A 284 -12.02 -17.20 23.02
C LYS A 284 -12.55 -18.27 22.07
N ASN A 285 -13.20 -17.88 20.99
CA ASN A 285 -13.81 -18.79 20.02
C ASN A 285 -12.90 -19.15 18.84
N LEU A 286 -11.65 -18.63 18.79
CA LEU A 286 -10.71 -18.95 17.72
C LEU A 286 -10.28 -20.43 17.77
N VAL A 287 -10.15 -21.03 16.58
CA VAL A 287 -9.66 -22.40 16.42
C VAL A 287 -8.14 -22.46 16.65
N PHE A 288 -7.41 -21.49 16.10
CA PHE A 288 -5.95 -21.45 16.19
C PHE A 288 -5.48 -20.27 17.02
N VAL A 289 -4.95 -20.58 18.19
CA VAL A 289 -4.44 -19.60 19.15
C VAL A 289 -2.99 -19.93 19.53
N THR A 290 -2.28 -18.95 20.07
CA THR A 290 -0.94 -19.14 20.67
C THR A 290 -1.06 -19.85 22.02
N ARG A 291 0.07 -20.26 22.63
CA ARG A 291 0.12 -20.87 23.99
C ARG A 291 -0.47 -19.96 25.08
N ASN A 292 -0.54 -18.66 24.85
CA ASN A 292 -1.10 -17.66 25.75
C ASN A 292 -2.53 -17.25 25.39
N ASN A 293 -3.24 -18.08 24.65
CA ASN A 293 -4.61 -17.85 24.17
C ASN A 293 -4.81 -16.52 23.44
N ARG A 294 -3.81 -16.09 22.66
CA ARG A 294 -3.87 -14.92 21.79
C ARG A 294 -4.00 -15.35 20.33
N PRO A 295 -4.52 -14.50 19.45
CA PRO A 295 -4.52 -14.80 18.02
C PRO A 295 -3.11 -15.12 17.50
N THR A 296 -3.02 -16.09 16.62
CA THR A 296 -1.77 -16.48 15.98
C THR A 296 -1.38 -15.42 14.94
N GLN A 297 -0.10 -15.09 14.88
CA GLN A 297 0.43 -14.11 13.93
C GLN A 297 0.85 -14.81 12.64
N GLN A 298 0.48 -14.23 11.51
CA GLN A 298 0.71 -14.81 10.19
C GLN A 298 2.20 -15.13 9.94
N PHE A 299 3.10 -14.23 10.30
CA PHE A 299 4.53 -14.40 10.01
C PHE A 299 5.15 -15.58 10.77
N ILE A 300 4.73 -15.85 12.02
CA ILE A 300 5.23 -16.98 12.81
C ILE A 300 4.95 -18.31 12.09
N VAL A 301 3.75 -18.46 11.56
CA VAL A 301 3.36 -19.68 10.82
C VAL A 301 4.15 -19.81 9.53
N GLN A 302 4.39 -18.69 8.82
CA GLN A 302 5.16 -18.67 7.58
C GLN A 302 6.64 -18.96 7.81
N GLU A 303 7.27 -18.36 8.81
CA GLU A 303 8.67 -18.60 9.14
C GLU A 303 8.92 -20.07 9.53
N LEU A 304 8.07 -20.62 10.41
CA LEU A 304 8.18 -22.04 10.78
C LEU A 304 8.01 -22.96 9.58
N SER A 305 7.09 -22.65 8.67
CA SER A 305 6.92 -23.42 7.43
C SER A 305 8.17 -23.37 6.54
N LEU A 306 8.77 -22.19 6.37
CA LEU A 306 10.00 -22.02 5.57
C LEU A 306 11.19 -22.75 6.17
N ILE A 307 11.39 -22.70 7.48
CA ILE A 307 12.47 -23.41 8.18
C ILE A 307 12.35 -24.93 7.95
N HIS A 308 11.15 -25.49 8.07
CA HIS A 308 10.93 -26.93 7.87
C HIS A 308 11.14 -27.40 6.43
N ILE A 309 10.91 -26.52 5.45
CA ILE A 309 11.10 -26.83 4.02
C ILE A 309 12.56 -26.64 3.59
N SER A 310 13.23 -25.58 4.09
CA SER A 310 14.56 -25.17 3.62
C SER A 310 15.70 -25.86 4.36
N GLU A 311 15.53 -26.13 5.66
CA GLU A 311 16.57 -26.72 6.53
C GLU A 311 15.99 -27.84 7.42
N PRO A 312 15.62 -28.98 6.86
CA PRO A 312 14.97 -30.06 7.61
C PRO A 312 15.82 -30.72 8.69
N THR A 313 17.10 -30.38 8.77
CA THR A 313 18.06 -30.99 9.71
C THR A 313 18.37 -30.14 10.96
N ARG A 314 17.85 -28.91 11.06
CA ARG A 314 18.06 -28.09 12.25
C ARG A 314 17.05 -28.41 13.35
N PRO A 315 17.50 -28.89 14.55
CA PRO A 315 16.59 -29.00 15.70
C PRO A 315 16.09 -27.62 16.12
N LEU A 316 14.78 -27.47 16.26
CA LEU A 316 14.17 -26.28 16.82
C LEU A 316 14.45 -26.24 18.33
N TYR A 317 15.46 -25.50 18.74
CA TYR A 317 15.55 -25.02 20.12
C TYR A 317 14.59 -23.82 20.24
N ILE A 318 13.44 -24.05 20.82
CA ILE A 318 12.49 -23.04 21.28
C ILE A 318 12.43 -23.07 22.79
#